data_9bda575f066cc45e48760ed406ca5560
#
_entry.id   9bda575f066cc45e48760ed406ca5560
#
_cell.length_a   1.000
_cell.length_b   1.000
_cell.length_c   1.000
_cell.angle_alpha   90.00
_cell.angle_beta   90.00
_cell.angle_gamma   90.00
#
_symmetry.space_group_name_H-M   'P 1'
#
loop_
_entity.id
_entity.type
_entity.pdbx_description
1 polymer ?
#
loop_
_entity_poly.entity_id
_entity_poly.type
_entity_poly.pdbx_seq_one_letter_code
_entity_poly.pdbx_strand_id
1 'polypeptide(L)'
;DVYKRQPYVENTSITFEYTVPSVKEFAERIRHTLARYPYLVAEKSGIPIGYAYASAFKGRAAYNWSVETSIYISQDVRSSGVGSLLYQKLEEYLTAQHICNVCACITYPNPPSIAFHEKHGYKTVAHFHASGFKQGEWHDMIWMEKTLCLHTVPPLPFIPFPEL
;
A
#
# COMPACT_ATOMS: atom_id res chain seq x y z
N ASP A 1 -11.59 9.63 -2.10
CA ASP A 1 -10.23 9.07 -2.10
C ASP A 1 -9.26 9.88 -2.96
N VAL A 2 -9.66 10.34 -4.16
CA VAL A 2 -8.84 11.24 -4.99
C VAL A 2 -8.37 12.45 -4.18
N TYR A 3 -9.28 13.09 -3.45
CA TYR A 3 -8.96 14.26 -2.61
C TYR A 3 -8.01 13.94 -1.44
N LYS A 4 -7.99 12.69 -0.94
CA LYS A 4 -7.03 12.29 0.11
C LYS A 4 -5.63 12.08 -0.44
N ARG A 5 -5.51 11.65 -1.70
CA ARG A 5 -4.24 11.46 -2.40
C ARG A 5 -3.69 12.77 -2.98
N GLN A 6 -4.57 13.71 -3.36
CA GLN A 6 -4.20 14.97 -4.01
C GLN A 6 -3.08 15.73 -3.27
N PRO A 7 -3.14 15.99 -1.94
CA PRO A 7 -2.08 16.71 -1.24
C PRO A 7 -0.71 16.00 -1.32
N TYR A 8 -0.73 14.65 -1.40
CA TYR A 8 0.51 13.87 -1.54
C TYR A 8 1.08 13.93 -2.95
N VAL A 9 0.21 13.99 -3.97
CA VAL A 9 0.64 14.14 -5.37
C VAL A 9 1.19 15.53 -5.63
N GLU A 10 0.50 16.58 -5.19
CA GLU A 10 0.82 17.97 -5.51
C GLU A 10 1.97 18.53 -4.67
N ASN A 11 2.00 18.21 -3.37
CA ASN A 11 2.84 18.92 -2.40
C ASN A 11 3.97 18.07 -1.83
N THR A 12 4.10 16.81 -2.20
CA THR A 12 5.12 15.91 -1.64
C THR A 12 5.74 14.99 -2.68
N SER A 13 6.90 14.43 -2.34
CA SER A 13 7.53 13.32 -3.06
C SER A 13 7.10 11.93 -2.55
N ILE A 14 6.13 11.84 -1.62
CA ILE A 14 5.64 10.57 -1.05
C ILE A 14 5.06 9.63 -2.11
N THR A 15 4.46 10.18 -3.15
CA THR A 15 4.11 9.44 -4.37
C THR A 15 4.80 10.06 -5.57
N PHE A 16 5.31 9.23 -6.48
CA PHE A 16 5.97 9.69 -7.71
C PHE A 16 4.99 10.01 -8.86
N GLU A 17 3.69 10.07 -8.59
CA GLU A 17 2.73 10.60 -9.55
C GLU A 17 2.89 12.11 -9.70
N TYR A 18 2.86 12.60 -10.95
CA TYR A 18 2.95 14.03 -11.29
C TYR A 18 1.58 14.71 -11.32
N THR A 19 0.54 13.96 -11.67
CA THR A 19 -0.82 14.47 -11.83
C THR A 19 -1.80 13.72 -10.95
N VAL A 20 -2.76 14.46 -10.39
CA VAL A 20 -3.87 13.85 -9.66
C VAL A 20 -4.76 13.11 -10.65
N PRO A 21 -5.02 11.81 -10.47
CA PRO A 21 -5.92 11.07 -11.35
C PRO A 21 -7.33 11.64 -11.27
N SER A 22 -8.06 11.59 -12.37
CA SER A 22 -9.48 11.92 -12.38
C SER A 22 -10.28 10.93 -11.53
N VAL A 23 -11.47 11.35 -11.07
CA VAL A 23 -12.39 10.46 -10.30
C VAL A 23 -12.69 9.17 -11.07
N LYS A 24 -12.86 9.26 -12.40
CA LYS A 24 -13.13 8.10 -13.26
C LYS A 24 -11.94 7.13 -13.27
N GLU A 25 -10.73 7.62 -13.52
CA GLU A 25 -9.51 6.80 -13.50
C GLU A 25 -9.28 6.16 -12.14
N PHE A 26 -9.50 6.92 -11.06
CA PHE A 26 -9.33 6.39 -9.71
C PHE A 26 -10.36 5.31 -9.38
N ALA A 27 -11.62 5.49 -9.79
CA ALA A 27 -12.66 4.47 -9.67
C ALA A 27 -12.34 3.20 -10.46
N GLU A 28 -11.73 3.33 -11.64
CA GLU A 28 -11.28 2.18 -12.44
C GLU A 28 -10.11 1.45 -11.76
N ARG A 29 -9.16 2.18 -11.17
CA ARG A 29 -8.06 1.59 -10.37
C ARG A 29 -8.60 0.79 -9.17
N ILE A 30 -9.58 1.33 -8.44
CA ILE A 30 -10.24 0.64 -7.32
C ILE A 30 -10.92 -0.65 -7.81
N ARG A 31 -11.72 -0.60 -8.89
CA ARG A 31 -12.38 -1.80 -9.45
C ARG A 31 -11.37 -2.85 -9.89
N HIS A 32 -10.30 -2.42 -10.55
CA HIS A 32 -9.23 -3.33 -10.97
C HIS A 32 -8.56 -4.01 -9.76
N THR A 33 -8.27 -3.24 -8.71
CA THR A 33 -7.72 -3.79 -7.46
C THR A 33 -8.67 -4.79 -6.83
N LEU A 34 -9.94 -4.41 -6.64
CA LEU A 34 -10.95 -5.24 -5.98
C LEU A 34 -11.27 -6.55 -6.72
N ALA A 35 -10.99 -6.64 -8.02
CA ALA A 35 -11.11 -7.88 -8.76
C ALA A 35 -10.14 -8.97 -8.27
N ARG A 36 -9.11 -8.61 -7.50
CA ARG A 36 -8.06 -9.54 -7.07
C ARG A 36 -7.61 -9.35 -5.63
N TYR A 37 -7.52 -8.11 -5.16
CA TYR A 37 -6.96 -7.74 -3.85
C TYR A 37 -7.90 -6.83 -3.07
N PRO A 38 -7.79 -6.78 -1.73
CA PRO A 38 -8.58 -5.89 -0.90
C PRO A 38 -8.22 -4.41 -1.14
N TYR A 39 -9.23 -3.58 -1.12
CA TYR A 39 -9.16 -2.12 -1.07
C TYR A 39 -10.07 -1.65 0.06
N LEU A 40 -9.50 -1.12 1.15
CA LEU A 40 -10.20 -0.79 2.38
C LEU A 40 -10.27 0.72 2.56
N VAL A 41 -11.41 1.22 3.00
CA VAL A 41 -11.63 2.64 3.32
C VAL A 41 -12.01 2.76 4.79
N ALA A 42 -11.36 3.67 5.49
CA ALA A 42 -11.76 4.06 6.84
C ALA A 42 -12.65 5.29 6.76
N GLU A 43 -13.80 5.24 7.43
CA GLU A 43 -14.75 6.34 7.51
C GLU A 43 -14.98 6.79 8.95
N LYS A 44 -15.24 8.09 9.10
CA LYS A 44 -15.71 8.69 10.35
C LYS A 44 -16.92 9.57 10.04
N SER A 45 -18.08 9.22 10.62
CA SER A 45 -19.35 9.93 10.38
C SER A 45 -19.72 10.06 8.88
N GLY A 46 -19.50 8.99 8.10
CA GLY A 46 -19.77 8.94 6.67
C GLY A 46 -18.73 9.66 5.79
N ILE A 47 -17.65 10.17 6.38
CA ILE A 47 -16.58 10.86 5.65
C ILE A 47 -15.36 9.93 5.59
N PRO A 48 -14.87 9.56 4.38
CA PRO A 48 -13.63 8.83 4.23
C PRO A 48 -12.45 9.60 4.85
N ILE A 49 -11.68 8.95 5.71
CA ILE A 49 -10.54 9.56 6.42
C ILE A 49 -9.22 8.90 6.07
N GLY A 50 -9.24 7.79 5.34
CA GLY A 50 -8.06 7.11 4.86
C GLY A 50 -8.41 5.83 4.13
N TYR A 51 -7.45 5.25 3.44
CA TYR A 51 -7.60 3.98 2.75
C TYR A 51 -6.27 3.21 2.69
N ALA A 52 -6.38 1.90 2.54
CA ALA A 52 -5.25 1.01 2.30
C ALA A 52 -5.65 -0.08 1.31
N TYR A 53 -4.73 -0.49 0.47
CA TYR A 53 -4.96 -1.52 -0.53
C TYR A 53 -3.70 -2.32 -0.80
N ALA A 54 -3.88 -3.47 -1.45
CA ALA A 54 -2.79 -4.24 -2.01
C ALA A 54 -2.86 -4.26 -3.55
N SER A 55 -1.71 -4.45 -4.16
CA SER A 55 -1.57 -4.66 -5.60
C SER A 55 -0.54 -5.76 -5.88
N ALA A 56 -0.53 -6.29 -7.11
CA ALA A 56 0.45 -7.31 -7.48
C ALA A 56 1.88 -6.77 -7.35
N PHE A 57 2.75 -7.51 -6.65
CA PHE A 57 4.18 -7.16 -6.56
C PHE A 57 4.83 -7.13 -7.94
N LYS A 58 4.55 -8.14 -8.78
CA LYS A 58 4.98 -8.23 -10.18
C LYS A 58 3.93 -8.98 -11.00
N GLY A 59 3.92 -8.76 -12.31
CA GLY A 59 2.88 -9.31 -13.22
C GLY A 59 3.03 -10.80 -13.59
N ARG A 60 4.02 -11.54 -13.07
CA ARG A 60 4.23 -12.95 -13.38
C ARG A 60 3.60 -13.84 -12.31
N ALA A 61 2.99 -14.97 -12.72
CA ALA A 61 2.28 -15.90 -11.83
C ALA A 61 3.11 -16.43 -10.65
N ALA A 62 4.42 -16.55 -10.80
CA ALA A 62 5.32 -16.95 -9.73
C ALA A 62 5.31 -15.98 -8.51
N TYR A 63 4.82 -14.76 -8.70
CA TYR A 63 4.69 -13.74 -7.64
C TYR A 63 3.27 -13.64 -7.04
N ASN A 64 2.39 -14.60 -7.31
CA ASN A 64 0.99 -14.54 -6.82
C ASN A 64 0.86 -14.48 -5.30
N TRP A 65 1.87 -14.90 -4.56
CA TRP A 65 1.91 -14.90 -3.09
C TRP A 65 2.62 -13.67 -2.50
N SER A 66 2.95 -12.69 -3.34
CA SER A 66 3.60 -11.44 -2.92
C SER A 66 2.81 -10.24 -3.43
N VAL A 67 2.60 -9.25 -2.57
CA VAL A 67 1.88 -8.02 -2.91
C VAL A 67 2.64 -6.79 -2.44
N GLU A 68 2.39 -5.67 -3.11
CA GLU A 68 2.73 -4.34 -2.63
C GLU A 68 1.54 -3.73 -1.91
N THR A 69 1.77 -3.18 -0.72
CA THR A 69 0.74 -2.49 0.08
C THR A 69 0.94 -0.98 0.02
N SER A 70 -0.17 -0.25 0.00
CA SER A 70 -0.19 1.21 0.04
C SER A 70 -1.21 1.70 1.06
N ILE A 71 -0.89 2.81 1.73
CA ILE A 71 -1.77 3.45 2.70
C ILE A 71 -1.70 4.97 2.59
N TYR A 72 -2.86 5.60 2.65
CA TYR A 72 -3.02 7.05 2.66
C TYR A 72 -4.02 7.45 3.74
N ILE A 73 -3.62 8.34 4.64
CA ILE A 73 -4.46 8.84 5.73
C ILE A 73 -4.60 10.36 5.61
N SER A 74 -5.80 10.89 5.80
CA SER A 74 -6.00 12.34 5.86
C SER A 74 -5.06 12.98 6.89
N GLN A 75 -4.48 14.11 6.52
CA GLN A 75 -3.50 14.80 7.38
C GLN A 75 -4.10 15.18 8.74
N ASP A 76 -5.40 15.51 8.76
CA ASP A 76 -6.12 15.95 9.96
C ASP A 76 -6.37 14.82 10.97
N VAL A 77 -6.22 13.56 10.57
CA VAL A 77 -6.48 12.38 11.43
C VAL A 77 -5.24 11.51 11.64
N ARG A 78 -4.05 12.01 11.32
CA ARG A 78 -2.80 11.32 11.61
C ARG A 78 -2.66 11.05 13.10
N SER A 79 -1.97 9.96 13.45
CA SER A 79 -1.75 9.52 14.84
C SER A 79 -3.00 9.08 15.61
N SER A 80 -4.15 8.92 14.94
CA SER A 80 -5.42 8.46 15.55
C SER A 80 -5.56 6.93 15.65
N GLY A 81 -4.55 6.17 15.20
CA GLY A 81 -4.61 4.69 15.15
C GLY A 81 -5.30 4.12 13.89
N VAL A 82 -5.94 4.95 13.07
CA VAL A 82 -6.67 4.51 11.84
C VAL A 82 -5.77 3.75 10.88
N GLY A 83 -4.52 4.19 10.69
CA GLY A 83 -3.56 3.49 9.84
C GLY A 83 -3.28 2.07 10.33
N SER A 84 -3.12 1.87 11.63
CA SER A 84 -2.91 0.55 12.22
C SER A 84 -4.11 -0.36 12.04
N LEU A 85 -5.33 0.16 12.21
CA LEU A 85 -6.56 -0.61 11.98
C LEU A 85 -6.70 -1.03 10.51
N LEU A 86 -6.41 -0.12 9.57
CA LEU A 86 -6.43 -0.42 8.14
C LEU A 86 -5.41 -1.51 7.78
N TYR A 87 -4.18 -1.42 8.27
CA TYR A 87 -3.15 -2.41 7.99
C TYR A 87 -3.44 -3.77 8.63
N GLN A 88 -3.90 -3.78 9.88
CA GLN A 88 -4.31 -5.02 10.52
C GLN A 88 -5.39 -5.72 9.69
N LYS A 89 -6.44 -4.98 9.27
CA LYS A 89 -7.53 -5.57 8.49
C LYS A 89 -7.10 -5.97 7.08
N LEU A 90 -6.23 -5.20 6.46
CA LEU A 90 -5.63 -5.54 5.16
C LEU A 90 -4.85 -6.85 5.24
N GLU A 91 -3.99 -7.01 6.24
CA GLU A 91 -3.17 -8.21 6.45
C GLU A 91 -4.03 -9.45 6.79
N GLU A 92 -5.16 -9.28 7.52
CA GLU A 92 -6.12 -10.37 7.75
C GLU A 92 -6.68 -10.92 6.43
N TYR A 93 -7.14 -10.03 5.52
CA TYR A 93 -7.63 -10.45 4.20
C TYR A 93 -6.53 -11.04 3.33
N LEU A 94 -5.35 -10.46 3.32
CA LEU A 94 -4.21 -10.98 2.55
C LEU A 94 -3.79 -12.37 3.04
N THR A 95 -3.82 -12.60 4.34
CA THR A 95 -3.55 -13.93 4.92
C THR A 95 -4.62 -14.94 4.49
N ALA A 96 -5.90 -14.54 4.47
CA ALA A 96 -6.99 -15.38 3.98
C ALA A 96 -6.86 -15.69 2.47
N GLN A 97 -6.28 -14.79 1.67
CA GLN A 97 -5.95 -15.02 0.27
C GLN A 97 -4.71 -15.93 0.06
N HIS A 98 -4.06 -16.38 1.13
CA HIS A 98 -2.79 -17.11 1.15
C HIS A 98 -1.58 -16.29 0.66
N ILE A 99 -1.64 -14.97 0.77
CA ILE A 99 -0.48 -14.10 0.52
C ILE A 99 0.54 -14.32 1.64
N CYS A 100 1.79 -14.58 1.24
CA CYS A 100 2.88 -14.84 2.20
C CYS A 100 3.76 -13.60 2.43
N ASN A 101 3.96 -12.78 1.40
CA ASN A 101 4.86 -11.64 1.50
C ASN A 101 4.13 -10.33 1.19
N VAL A 102 4.30 -9.34 2.04
CA VAL A 102 3.82 -7.97 1.81
C VAL A 102 5.02 -7.03 1.76
N CYS A 103 5.03 -6.15 0.76
CA CYS A 103 6.08 -5.18 0.54
C CYS A 103 5.50 -3.77 0.53
N ALA A 104 6.26 -2.80 1.01
CA ALA A 104 5.94 -1.38 0.90
C ALA A 104 7.08 -0.64 0.22
N CYS A 105 6.75 0.15 -0.81
CA CYS A 105 7.68 1.03 -1.50
C CYS A 105 7.55 2.43 -0.91
N ILE A 106 8.63 2.98 -0.35
CA ILE A 106 8.61 4.23 0.41
C ILE A 106 9.68 5.16 -0.13
N THR A 107 9.29 6.38 -0.50
CA THR A 107 10.25 7.45 -0.82
C THR A 107 11.11 7.75 0.40
N TYR A 108 12.41 7.85 0.20
CA TYR A 108 13.36 8.10 1.29
C TYR A 108 14.01 9.50 1.15
N PRO A 109 14.18 10.25 2.27
CA PRO A 109 13.76 9.91 3.63
C PRO A 109 12.25 10.14 3.86
N ASN A 110 11.62 9.25 4.63
CA ASN A 110 10.24 9.40 5.09
C ASN A 110 10.10 8.78 6.51
N PRO A 111 10.67 9.42 7.54
CA PRO A 111 10.70 8.86 8.89
C PRO A 111 9.33 8.43 9.43
N PRO A 112 8.23 9.18 9.25
CA PRO A 112 6.92 8.75 9.75
C PRO A 112 6.42 7.46 9.11
N SER A 113 6.60 7.29 7.80
CA SER A 113 6.20 6.09 7.09
C SER A 113 7.08 4.90 7.47
N ILE A 114 8.38 5.09 7.58
CA ILE A 114 9.32 4.05 7.99
C ILE A 114 8.97 3.55 9.38
N ALA A 115 8.84 4.45 10.37
CA ALA A 115 8.48 4.10 11.74
C ALA A 115 7.12 3.40 11.84
N PHE A 116 6.14 3.81 11.01
CA PHE A 116 4.84 3.15 10.92
C PHE A 116 4.99 1.70 10.46
N HIS A 117 5.73 1.45 9.38
CA HIS A 117 5.94 0.11 8.85
C HIS A 117 6.77 -0.77 9.79
N GLU A 118 7.82 -0.23 10.41
CA GLU A 118 8.61 -0.94 11.45
C GLU A 118 7.73 -1.38 12.62
N LYS A 119 6.86 -0.50 13.12
CA LYS A 119 5.88 -0.82 14.17
C LYS A 119 4.96 -1.99 13.77
N HIS A 120 4.66 -2.13 12.48
CA HIS A 120 3.85 -3.23 11.94
C HIS A 120 4.66 -4.47 11.54
N GLY A 121 5.95 -4.51 11.89
CA GLY A 121 6.82 -5.67 11.69
C GLY A 121 7.49 -5.75 10.32
N TYR A 122 7.43 -4.69 9.51
CA TYR A 122 8.19 -4.59 8.27
C TYR A 122 9.67 -4.29 8.55
N LYS A 123 10.53 -4.76 7.65
CA LYS A 123 11.98 -4.52 7.70
C LYS A 123 12.45 -3.98 6.36
N THR A 124 13.37 -3.02 6.38
CA THR A 124 14.02 -2.51 5.16
C THR A 124 14.88 -3.60 4.55
N VAL A 125 14.65 -3.91 3.27
CA VAL A 125 15.35 -4.96 2.52
C VAL A 125 16.09 -4.44 1.30
N ALA A 126 15.78 -3.23 0.83
CA ALA A 126 16.52 -2.59 -0.26
C ALA A 126 16.46 -1.07 -0.15
N HIS A 127 17.53 -0.41 -0.64
CA HIS A 127 17.61 1.03 -0.79
C HIS A 127 18.10 1.33 -2.22
N PHE A 128 17.31 2.10 -2.95
CA PHE A 128 17.63 2.51 -4.32
C PHE A 128 17.90 4.01 -4.35
N HIS A 129 19.09 4.37 -4.82
CA HIS A 129 19.53 5.76 -4.88
C HIS A 129 19.03 6.45 -6.15
N ALA A 130 18.58 7.69 -6.02
CA ALA A 130 18.15 8.54 -7.12
C ALA A 130 17.22 7.83 -8.11
N SER A 131 16.24 7.06 -7.61
CA SER A 131 15.36 6.20 -8.41
C SER A 131 14.10 6.90 -8.91
N GLY A 132 13.74 8.05 -8.34
CA GLY A 132 12.59 8.86 -8.76
C GLY A 132 12.96 10.34 -8.86
N PHE A 133 12.45 11.04 -9.88
CA PHE A 133 12.64 12.49 -10.02
C PHE A 133 11.30 13.18 -9.78
N LYS A 134 11.24 14.14 -8.85
CA LYS A 134 10.03 14.91 -8.57
C LYS A 134 10.36 16.23 -7.88
N GLN A 135 9.57 17.28 -8.17
CA GLN A 135 9.75 18.62 -7.58
C GLN A 135 11.16 19.19 -7.77
N GLY A 136 11.80 18.86 -8.91
CA GLY A 136 13.15 19.36 -9.25
C GLY A 136 14.31 18.59 -8.62
N GLU A 137 14.04 17.49 -7.90
CA GLU A 137 15.05 16.72 -7.18
C GLU A 137 14.94 15.21 -7.47
N TRP A 138 16.08 14.53 -7.39
CA TRP A 138 16.14 13.07 -7.37
C TRP A 138 15.91 12.56 -5.97
N HIS A 139 15.05 11.56 -5.84
CA HIS A 139 14.69 10.94 -4.57
C HIS A 139 15.12 9.48 -4.54
N ASP A 140 15.61 9.07 -3.39
CA ASP A 140 15.82 7.66 -3.08
C ASP A 140 14.50 6.97 -2.77
N MET A 141 14.50 5.66 -2.85
CA MET A 141 13.37 4.81 -2.49
C MET A 141 13.86 3.59 -1.73
N ILE A 142 13.13 3.19 -0.70
CA ILE A 142 13.37 1.93 0.02
C ILE A 142 12.23 0.95 -0.20
N TRP A 143 12.55 -0.33 -0.18
CA TRP A 143 11.61 -1.41 -0.02
C TRP A 143 11.65 -1.92 1.41
N MET A 144 10.47 -2.03 2.02
CA MET A 144 10.29 -2.72 3.29
C MET A 144 9.40 -3.95 3.07
N GLU A 145 9.69 -5.05 3.74
CA GLU A 145 8.93 -6.30 3.62
C GLU A 145 8.52 -6.88 4.97
N LYS A 146 7.45 -7.67 4.95
CA LYS A 146 6.99 -8.49 6.06
C LYS A 146 6.46 -9.81 5.53
N THR A 147 6.75 -10.91 6.23
CA THR A 147 6.17 -12.23 5.97
C THR A 147 4.91 -12.41 6.81
N LEU A 148 3.79 -12.76 6.19
CA LEU A 148 2.49 -12.98 6.85
C LEU A 148 2.28 -14.45 7.27
N CYS A 149 2.84 -15.39 6.50
CA CYS A 149 2.62 -16.82 6.73
C CYS A 149 3.86 -17.65 6.35
N LEU A 150 3.86 -18.90 6.77
CA LEU A 150 4.92 -19.85 6.40
C LEU A 150 4.86 -20.16 4.89
N HIS A 151 6.03 -20.25 4.26
CA HIS A 151 6.18 -20.70 2.89
C HIS A 151 6.08 -22.22 2.81
N THR A 152 4.89 -22.73 2.55
CA THR A 152 4.64 -24.17 2.36
C THR A 152 5.13 -24.66 0.99
N VAL A 153 5.40 -25.96 0.87
CA VAL A 153 5.78 -26.58 -0.41
C VAL A 153 4.88 -27.80 -0.66
N PRO A 154 3.99 -27.73 -1.66
CA PRO A 154 3.67 -26.57 -2.50
C PRO A 154 2.98 -25.42 -1.72
N PRO A 155 2.99 -24.20 -2.28
CA PRO A 155 2.23 -23.10 -1.68
C PRO A 155 0.73 -23.37 -1.80
N LEU A 156 -0.06 -22.86 -0.84
CA LEU A 156 -1.51 -22.90 -0.92
C LEU A 156 -1.98 -22.05 -2.13
N PRO A 157 -3.06 -22.44 -2.84
CA PRO A 157 -3.57 -21.68 -3.97
C PRO A 157 -3.94 -20.26 -3.56
N PHE A 158 -3.58 -19.28 -4.39
CA PHE A 158 -4.04 -17.90 -4.21
C PHE A 158 -5.57 -17.82 -4.39
N ILE A 159 -6.25 -17.10 -3.49
CA ILE A 159 -7.69 -16.88 -3.54
C ILE A 159 -7.93 -15.40 -3.86
N PRO A 160 -8.62 -15.04 -4.97
CA PRO A 160 -9.01 -13.66 -5.25
C PRO A 160 -9.93 -13.09 -4.16
N PHE A 161 -9.81 -11.79 -3.87
CA PHE A 161 -10.59 -11.13 -2.82
C PHE A 161 -12.11 -11.31 -2.92
N PRO A 162 -12.74 -11.28 -4.12
CA PRO A 162 -14.18 -11.54 -4.23
C PRO A 162 -14.62 -12.97 -3.93
N GLU A 163 -13.69 -13.89 -3.77
CA GLU A 163 -13.96 -15.32 -3.49
C GLU A 163 -13.78 -15.68 -1.99
N LEU A 164 -13.37 -14.70 -1.18
CA LEU A 164 -13.33 -14.81 0.28
C LEU A 164 -14.75 -14.60 0.87
#